data_bfcb61fdbddc1bf8534b02713ae9813a
#
_entry.id   bfcb61fdbddc1bf8534b02713ae9813a
#
_cell.length_a   1.000
_cell.length_b   1.000
_cell.length_c   1.000
_cell.angle_alpha   90.00
_cell.angle_beta   90.00
_cell.angle_gamma   90.00
#
_symmetry.space_group_name_H-M   'P 1'
#
loop_
_entity.id
_entity.type
_entity.pdbx_description
1 polymer ?
#
loop_
_entity_poly.entity_id
_entity_poly.type
_entity_poly.pdbx_seq_one_letter_code
_entity_poly.pdbx_strand_id
1 'polypeptide(L)'
;MKKDGDEMKIERCKTDVLIIGGGTAGCYAALTIAEQSDAKVLICEKAHIKRSGCLAAGVNALNAYITEGRKPQDYVDYARKDADGIVRGDLLLTMSERLNKVTEHMERLGLVILKDENGKYVARGNRNLKINGENMKPILAKAVESLPQVTIKNHVNITDFFVKDNRIQGAFGFGIQDDNVYVIEANAVIIATGGAAGLYKPNHPGFSRHKMWYPPFNTGAGYAMGIRAGAEMTTFEMRFIALRCKDTIAPTGTLAQGVGAKQVNSLGEVYETKYGLTTSERVYGTVSENLAGRGPCYLRTEGITPEQDDSLMKAYLNMAPSQTLKWIENGKNPSQQNVEIEGTEPYIVGGHTASGYWVDTKRATTVHGLYAAGDVAGGCPQKYVTGALAEGEIAAESVLEFLKENQPQSPEEQDVQAHLAELEHFLNDAGGLFDTEQLEDAMQTVMDTYAGGIGTNYRFHEKELDIADDKIARLTELSDQLHADDYQELMYIYELRERLLVCRSVIAHLKARKETRWHSFAENLDHPEKDDQNWRKYVNSRMRNGKLEVVFRELVEEGQNYAVSYTH
;
A
#
# COMPACT_ATOMS: atom_id res chain seq x y z
N MET A 1 -25.73 8.15 22.19
CA MET A 1 -25.84 9.07 23.34
C MET A 1 -25.04 8.46 24.48
N LYS A 2 -23.76 8.87 24.66
CA LYS A 2 -23.02 8.60 25.89
C LYS A 2 -23.76 9.28 27.05
N LYS A 3 -23.95 8.57 28.15
CA LYS A 3 -24.39 9.20 29.39
C LYS A 3 -23.24 10.04 29.94
N ASP A 4 -23.52 11.27 30.33
CA ASP A 4 -22.56 12.10 31.07
C ASP A 4 -21.92 11.29 32.20
N GLY A 5 -20.61 11.04 32.14
CA GLY A 5 -19.83 10.43 33.19
C GLY A 5 -19.28 9.01 32.95
N ASP A 6 -19.44 8.42 31.78
CA ASP A 6 -18.75 7.13 31.47
C ASP A 6 -17.26 7.39 31.18
N GLU A 7 -16.40 7.03 32.13
CA GLU A 7 -14.93 7.03 31.93
C GLU A 7 -14.56 6.12 30.75
N MET A 8 -13.57 6.56 29.93
CA MET A 8 -13.01 5.72 28.86
C MET A 8 -12.48 4.41 29.43
N LYS A 9 -12.88 3.29 28.85
CA LYS A 9 -12.43 1.98 29.27
C LYS A 9 -11.06 1.69 28.67
N ILE A 10 -10.01 1.76 29.48
CA ILE A 10 -8.64 1.52 29.07
C ILE A 10 -8.30 0.04 29.25
N GLU A 11 -7.96 -0.63 28.14
CA GLU A 11 -7.43 -1.99 28.11
C GLU A 11 -5.90 -1.96 27.90
N ARG A 12 -5.16 -2.44 28.91
CA ARG A 12 -3.69 -2.55 28.84
C ARG A 12 -3.31 -3.96 28.43
N CYS A 13 -2.62 -4.07 27.29
CA CYS A 13 -2.16 -5.35 26.74
C CYS A 13 -0.64 -5.43 26.77
N LYS A 14 -0.11 -6.66 26.97
CA LYS A 14 1.32 -6.96 26.83
C LYS A 14 1.51 -8.14 25.88
N THR A 15 2.48 -8.00 24.98
CA THR A 15 2.84 -9.05 24.02
C THR A 15 4.33 -8.99 23.72
N ASP A 16 4.92 -10.08 23.24
CA ASP A 16 6.31 -10.07 22.75
C ASP A 16 6.39 -9.32 21.42
N VAL A 17 5.45 -9.60 20.52
CA VAL A 17 5.37 -8.97 19.18
C VAL A 17 3.97 -8.42 18.93
N LEU A 18 3.88 -7.15 18.59
CA LEU A 18 2.67 -6.53 18.07
C LEU A 18 2.75 -6.49 16.55
N ILE A 19 1.72 -6.99 15.87
CA ILE A 19 1.55 -6.85 14.42
C ILE A 19 0.38 -5.91 14.18
N ILE A 20 0.64 -4.81 13.48
CA ILE A 20 -0.40 -3.83 13.12
C ILE A 20 -0.78 -4.05 11.66
N GLY A 21 -2.00 -4.53 11.46
CA GLY A 21 -2.54 -4.93 10.15
C GLY A 21 -2.50 -6.44 9.92
N GLY A 22 -3.69 -7.05 9.87
CA GLY A 22 -3.90 -8.47 9.57
C GLY A 22 -4.05 -8.77 8.08
N GLY A 23 -3.34 -8.03 7.21
CA GLY A 23 -3.26 -8.29 5.78
C GLY A 23 -2.34 -9.47 5.43
N THR A 24 -1.90 -9.55 4.18
CA THR A 24 -1.04 -10.63 3.68
C THR A 24 0.25 -10.76 4.49
N ALA A 25 1.02 -9.69 4.60
CA ALA A 25 2.30 -9.69 5.29
C ALA A 25 2.15 -9.93 6.80
N GLY A 26 1.16 -9.29 7.44
CA GLY A 26 0.94 -9.43 8.88
C GLY A 26 0.50 -10.83 9.29
N CYS A 27 -0.43 -11.44 8.55
CA CYS A 27 -0.83 -12.83 8.78
C CYS A 27 0.35 -13.79 8.61
N TYR A 28 1.13 -13.62 7.55
CA TYR A 28 2.25 -14.51 7.29
C TYR A 28 3.41 -14.33 8.28
N ALA A 29 3.63 -13.11 8.75
CA ALA A 29 4.57 -12.85 9.85
C ALA A 29 4.15 -13.56 11.14
N ALA A 30 2.87 -13.46 11.51
CA ALA A 30 2.35 -14.17 12.70
C ALA A 30 2.50 -15.69 12.58
N LEU A 31 2.20 -16.25 11.40
CA LEU A 31 2.38 -17.68 11.12
C LEU A 31 3.85 -18.08 11.27
N THR A 32 4.78 -17.33 10.67
CA THR A 32 6.21 -17.60 10.75
C THR A 32 6.74 -17.53 12.18
N ILE A 33 6.34 -16.53 12.97
CA ILE A 33 6.72 -16.42 14.38
C ILE A 33 6.25 -17.65 15.16
N ALA A 34 5.00 -18.04 14.96
CA ALA A 34 4.39 -19.15 15.69
C ALA A 34 4.96 -20.51 15.30
N GLU A 35 5.40 -20.70 14.07
CA GLU A 35 6.06 -21.94 13.63
C GLU A 35 7.49 -22.07 14.15
N GLN A 36 8.15 -20.95 14.49
CA GLN A 36 9.57 -20.94 14.86
C GLN A 36 9.82 -20.63 16.34
N SER A 37 8.79 -20.25 17.11
CA SER A 37 8.95 -19.87 18.52
C SER A 37 7.65 -19.97 19.32
N ASP A 38 7.76 -19.83 20.64
CA ASP A 38 6.64 -19.71 21.56
C ASP A 38 6.30 -18.24 21.88
N ALA A 39 6.86 -17.27 21.15
CA ALA A 39 6.64 -15.85 21.37
C ALA A 39 5.14 -15.51 21.21
N LYS A 40 4.64 -14.69 22.12
CA LYS A 40 3.26 -14.22 22.08
C LYS A 40 3.10 -13.12 21.04
N VAL A 41 2.10 -13.26 20.19
CA VAL A 41 1.80 -12.32 19.12
C VAL A 41 0.41 -11.73 19.32
N LEU A 42 0.30 -10.42 19.26
CA LEU A 42 -0.96 -9.71 19.17
C LEU A 42 -1.10 -9.09 17.78
N ILE A 43 -2.16 -9.42 17.05
CA ILE A 43 -2.53 -8.77 15.80
C ILE A 43 -3.66 -7.78 16.09
N CYS A 44 -3.47 -6.51 15.74
CA CYS A 44 -4.52 -5.51 15.70
C CYS A 44 -4.90 -5.23 14.25
N GLU A 45 -6.17 -5.51 13.90
CA GLU A 45 -6.73 -5.33 12.57
C GLU A 45 -7.87 -4.30 12.64
N LYS A 46 -7.77 -3.27 11.81
CA LYS A 46 -8.76 -2.18 11.77
C LYS A 46 -10.13 -2.64 11.24
N ALA A 47 -10.13 -3.49 10.20
CA ALA A 47 -11.32 -4.15 9.70
C ALA A 47 -11.50 -5.53 10.37
N HIS A 48 -11.60 -6.59 9.60
CA HIS A 48 -11.73 -7.95 10.11
C HIS A 48 -10.73 -8.86 9.39
N ILE A 49 -9.94 -9.64 10.14
CA ILE A 49 -8.83 -10.44 9.60
C ILE A 49 -9.23 -11.40 8.48
N LYS A 50 -10.48 -11.89 8.45
CA LYS A 50 -10.95 -12.82 7.42
C LYS A 50 -11.10 -12.18 6.05
N ARG A 51 -11.30 -10.86 5.97
CA ARG A 51 -11.53 -10.14 4.71
C ARG A 51 -10.99 -8.71 4.74
N SER A 52 -9.77 -8.52 5.20
CA SER A 52 -9.11 -7.21 5.23
C SER A 52 -7.99 -7.10 4.21
N GLY A 53 -7.63 -5.86 3.87
CA GLY A 53 -6.54 -5.51 2.98
C GLY A 53 -6.80 -5.80 1.51
N CYS A 54 -5.77 -5.58 0.69
CA CYS A 54 -5.85 -5.69 -0.77
C CYS A 54 -6.20 -7.12 -1.24
N LEU A 55 -5.74 -8.14 -0.52
CA LEU A 55 -6.00 -9.55 -0.85
C LEU A 55 -7.46 -9.97 -0.66
N ALA A 56 -8.28 -9.16 0.05
CA ALA A 56 -9.70 -9.43 0.24
C ALA A 56 -10.51 -9.46 -1.07
N ALA A 57 -10.05 -8.76 -2.11
CA ALA A 57 -10.67 -8.77 -3.43
C ALA A 57 -10.49 -10.09 -4.20
N GLY A 58 -9.58 -10.96 -3.76
CA GLY A 58 -9.20 -12.15 -4.50
C GLY A 58 -8.22 -11.87 -5.64
N VAL A 59 -7.53 -12.90 -6.09
CA VAL A 59 -6.56 -12.84 -7.18
C VAL A 59 -6.63 -14.11 -8.03
N ASN A 60 -6.34 -14.01 -9.31
CA ASN A 60 -6.33 -15.15 -10.24
C ASN A 60 -4.92 -15.57 -10.67
N ALA A 61 -3.90 -14.89 -10.19
CA ALA A 61 -2.50 -15.20 -10.45
C ALA A 61 -1.63 -14.72 -9.28
N LEU A 62 -0.57 -15.47 -9.02
CA LEU A 62 0.58 -14.99 -8.26
C LEU A 62 1.55 -14.33 -9.23
N ASN A 63 1.71 -13.01 -9.12
CA ASN A 63 2.50 -12.23 -10.08
C ASN A 63 3.99 -12.15 -9.76
N ALA A 64 4.42 -12.69 -8.64
CA ALA A 64 5.82 -12.79 -8.23
C ALA A 64 6.16 -14.24 -7.92
N TYR A 65 6.86 -14.89 -8.83
CA TYR A 65 7.31 -16.28 -8.72
C TYR A 65 8.54 -16.49 -9.62
N ILE A 66 9.48 -17.29 -9.18
CA ILE A 66 10.65 -17.65 -9.98
C ILE A 66 10.32 -18.94 -10.77
N THR A 67 9.95 -18.77 -12.03
CA THR A 67 9.57 -19.86 -12.92
C THR A 67 10.79 -20.70 -13.32
N GLU A 68 10.54 -21.94 -13.81
CA GLU A 68 11.59 -22.86 -14.25
C GLU A 68 12.57 -22.19 -15.24
N GLY A 69 13.86 -22.34 -15.01
CA GLY A 69 14.93 -21.74 -15.82
C GLY A 69 15.26 -20.29 -15.49
N ARG A 70 14.58 -19.69 -14.51
CA ARG A 70 14.84 -18.34 -14.02
C ARG A 70 15.55 -18.35 -12.67
N LYS A 71 16.13 -17.20 -12.31
CA LYS A 71 16.84 -16.97 -11.05
C LYS A 71 16.19 -15.79 -10.30
N PRO A 72 16.36 -15.69 -8.98
CA PRO A 72 15.94 -14.51 -8.21
C PRO A 72 16.43 -13.20 -8.82
N GLN A 73 17.66 -13.15 -9.35
CA GLN A 73 18.21 -11.98 -10.03
C GLN A 73 17.35 -11.53 -11.23
N ASP A 74 16.77 -12.44 -12.00
CA ASP A 74 15.91 -12.07 -13.14
C ASP A 74 14.68 -11.26 -12.67
N TYR A 75 14.18 -11.52 -11.47
CA TYR A 75 13.10 -10.75 -10.87
C TYR A 75 13.56 -9.37 -10.41
N VAL A 76 14.74 -9.28 -9.82
CA VAL A 76 15.37 -7.99 -9.46
C VAL A 76 15.52 -7.12 -10.69
N ASP A 77 16.05 -7.68 -11.78
CA ASP A 77 16.28 -6.96 -13.05
C ASP A 77 14.96 -6.49 -13.67
N TYR A 78 13.90 -7.31 -13.58
CA TYR A 78 12.56 -6.93 -14.02
C TYR A 78 12.02 -5.73 -13.20
N ALA A 79 12.06 -5.80 -11.88
CA ALA A 79 11.56 -4.74 -11.02
C ALA A 79 12.39 -3.43 -11.16
N ARG A 80 13.72 -3.57 -11.29
CA ARG A 80 14.63 -2.44 -11.56
C ARG A 80 14.29 -1.75 -12.88
N LYS A 81 14.02 -2.52 -13.92
CA LYS A 81 13.63 -1.97 -15.23
C LYS A 81 12.29 -1.21 -15.15
N ASP A 82 11.29 -1.77 -14.47
CA ASP A 82 9.97 -1.14 -14.33
C ASP A 82 10.04 0.17 -13.54
N ALA A 83 10.91 0.27 -12.54
CA ALA A 83 11.14 1.46 -11.73
C ALA A 83 12.28 2.37 -12.23
N ASP A 84 12.76 2.17 -13.46
CA ASP A 84 13.83 2.93 -14.10
C ASP A 84 15.06 3.16 -13.19
N GLY A 85 15.50 2.09 -12.53
CA GLY A 85 16.72 2.02 -11.73
C GLY A 85 16.61 2.45 -10.28
N ILE A 86 15.53 3.08 -9.85
CA ILE A 86 15.36 3.53 -8.46
C ILE A 86 14.69 2.43 -7.63
N VAL A 87 15.48 1.46 -7.23
CA VAL A 87 15.06 0.33 -6.39
C VAL A 87 16.13 -0.03 -5.37
N ARG A 88 15.73 -0.72 -4.32
CA ARG A 88 16.62 -1.38 -3.37
C ARG A 88 16.94 -2.77 -3.90
N GLY A 89 18.04 -2.92 -4.63
CA GLY A 89 18.48 -4.20 -5.20
C GLY A 89 18.70 -5.28 -4.15
N ASP A 90 19.28 -4.91 -3.01
CA ASP A 90 19.47 -5.77 -1.84
C ASP A 90 18.15 -6.30 -1.25
N LEU A 91 17.12 -5.46 -1.14
CA LEU A 91 15.81 -5.87 -0.64
C LEU A 91 15.07 -6.75 -1.66
N LEU A 92 15.13 -6.41 -2.95
CA LEU A 92 14.53 -7.19 -4.02
C LEU A 92 15.13 -8.60 -4.09
N LEU A 93 16.44 -8.73 -3.94
CA LEU A 93 17.11 -10.03 -3.96
C LEU A 93 16.65 -10.90 -2.78
N THR A 94 16.74 -10.40 -1.53
CA THR A 94 16.32 -11.14 -0.34
C THR A 94 14.85 -11.56 -0.39
N MET A 95 13.98 -10.72 -0.95
CA MET A 95 12.58 -11.05 -1.19
C MET A 95 12.45 -12.14 -2.27
N SER A 96 13.13 -11.98 -3.40
CA SER A 96 13.00 -12.89 -4.56
C SER A 96 13.46 -14.32 -4.25
N GLU A 97 14.46 -14.47 -3.39
CA GLU A 97 14.95 -15.78 -2.92
C GLU A 97 13.90 -16.56 -2.10
N ARG A 98 12.86 -15.90 -1.61
CA ARG A 98 11.81 -16.50 -0.78
C ARG A 98 10.50 -16.78 -1.51
N LEU A 99 10.29 -16.22 -2.70
CA LEU A 99 9.00 -16.27 -3.42
C LEU A 99 8.46 -17.69 -3.61
N ASN A 100 9.31 -18.62 -4.01
CA ASN A 100 8.88 -20.00 -4.27
C ASN A 100 8.54 -20.74 -2.97
N LYS A 101 9.38 -20.60 -1.94
CA LYS A 101 9.17 -21.20 -0.61
C LYS A 101 7.82 -20.79 0.00
N VAL A 102 7.51 -19.48 -0.01
CA VAL A 102 6.25 -18.99 0.55
C VAL A 102 5.04 -19.39 -0.29
N THR A 103 5.20 -19.52 -1.61
CA THR A 103 4.17 -20.04 -2.51
C THR A 103 3.82 -21.50 -2.19
N GLU A 104 4.83 -22.35 -2.07
CA GLU A 104 4.66 -23.75 -1.68
C GLU A 104 4.04 -23.90 -0.29
N HIS A 105 4.38 -23.01 0.64
CA HIS A 105 3.75 -23.01 1.95
C HIS A 105 2.25 -22.66 1.87
N MET A 106 1.89 -21.67 1.05
CA MET A 106 0.48 -21.35 0.82
C MET A 106 -0.30 -22.53 0.19
N GLU A 107 0.31 -23.31 -0.70
CA GLU A 107 -0.29 -24.53 -1.24
C GLU A 107 -0.54 -25.57 -0.12
N ARG A 108 0.42 -25.76 0.78
CA ARG A 108 0.25 -26.65 1.95
C ARG A 108 -0.86 -26.20 2.90
N LEU A 109 -1.10 -24.89 2.99
CA LEU A 109 -2.22 -24.32 3.75
C LEU A 109 -3.58 -24.45 3.05
N GLY A 110 -3.59 -24.89 1.79
CA GLY A 110 -4.81 -25.16 1.03
C GLY A 110 -5.08 -24.22 -0.14
N LEU A 111 -4.12 -23.37 -0.52
CA LEU A 111 -4.24 -22.58 -1.76
C LEU A 111 -4.18 -23.51 -2.98
N VAL A 112 -5.18 -23.40 -3.85
CA VAL A 112 -5.21 -24.18 -5.10
C VAL A 112 -4.37 -23.47 -6.15
N ILE A 113 -3.23 -24.07 -6.50
CA ILE A 113 -2.38 -23.64 -7.62
C ILE A 113 -2.63 -24.58 -8.78
N LEU A 114 -2.91 -24.02 -9.97
CA LEU A 114 -3.20 -24.84 -11.14
C LEU A 114 -1.95 -25.58 -11.61
N LYS A 115 -2.11 -26.89 -11.87
CA LYS A 115 -1.04 -27.77 -12.34
C LYS A 115 -1.39 -28.35 -13.71
N ASP A 116 -0.36 -28.59 -14.52
CA ASP A 116 -0.46 -29.28 -15.79
C ASP A 116 -0.59 -30.82 -15.58
N GLU A 117 -0.68 -31.55 -16.69
CA GLU A 117 -0.78 -33.01 -16.70
C GLU A 117 0.45 -33.74 -16.08
N ASN A 118 1.59 -33.04 -15.97
CA ASN A 118 2.82 -33.54 -15.36
C ASN A 118 2.96 -33.13 -13.88
N GLY A 119 1.95 -32.45 -13.34
CA GLY A 119 1.95 -31.97 -11.96
C GLY A 119 2.79 -30.70 -11.73
N LYS A 120 3.26 -30.03 -12.78
CA LYS A 120 3.99 -28.76 -12.69
C LYS A 120 3.01 -27.59 -12.62
N TYR A 121 3.38 -26.51 -11.91
CA TYR A 121 2.59 -25.29 -11.86
C TYR A 121 2.41 -24.66 -13.24
N VAL A 122 1.19 -24.26 -13.56
CA VAL A 122 0.87 -23.58 -14.82
C VAL A 122 1.35 -22.13 -14.74
N ALA A 123 2.45 -21.85 -15.44
CA ALA A 123 2.99 -20.50 -15.57
C ALA A 123 2.17 -19.65 -16.53
N ARG A 124 2.08 -18.34 -16.26
CA ARG A 124 1.58 -17.30 -17.15
C ARG A 124 2.69 -16.27 -17.39
N GLY A 125 3.36 -16.39 -18.55
CA GLY A 125 4.58 -15.61 -18.81
C GLY A 125 5.77 -16.07 -17.94
N ASN A 126 6.67 -15.15 -17.62
CA ASN A 126 8.00 -15.48 -17.07
C ASN A 126 8.08 -15.44 -15.54
N ARG A 127 7.02 -15.01 -14.83
CA ARG A 127 7.05 -14.72 -13.38
C ARG A 127 5.71 -14.92 -12.67
N ASN A 128 4.71 -15.45 -13.37
CA ASN A 128 3.36 -15.56 -12.83
C ASN A 128 2.90 -17.02 -12.80
N LEU A 129 2.15 -17.38 -11.77
CA LEU A 129 1.45 -18.65 -11.70
C LEU A 129 -0.07 -18.44 -11.74
N LYS A 130 -0.80 -19.35 -12.39
CA LYS A 130 -2.26 -19.37 -12.35
C LYS A 130 -2.73 -20.01 -11.05
N ILE A 131 -3.64 -19.34 -10.35
CA ILE A 131 -4.23 -19.84 -9.12
C ILE A 131 -5.76 -19.69 -9.14
N ASN A 132 -6.41 -20.38 -8.22
CA ASN A 132 -7.75 -20.09 -7.78
C ASN A 132 -7.65 -19.43 -6.38
N GLY A 133 -7.62 -18.11 -6.32
CA GLY A 133 -7.15 -17.33 -5.17
C GLY A 133 -8.21 -16.51 -4.44
N GLU A 134 -9.51 -16.67 -4.73
CA GLU A 134 -10.56 -15.97 -4.00
C GLU A 134 -10.61 -16.36 -2.51
N ASN A 135 -10.08 -17.52 -2.15
CA ASN A 135 -9.99 -18.00 -0.78
C ASN A 135 -8.65 -17.75 -0.08
N MET A 136 -7.71 -17.10 -0.73
CA MET A 136 -6.36 -16.92 -0.20
C MET A 136 -6.35 -16.18 1.14
N LYS A 137 -7.14 -15.11 1.26
CA LYS A 137 -7.27 -14.36 2.53
C LYS A 137 -7.93 -15.20 3.64
N PRO A 138 -9.07 -15.88 3.43
CA PRO A 138 -9.63 -16.82 4.39
C PRO A 138 -8.67 -17.95 4.80
N ILE A 139 -7.86 -18.50 3.89
CA ILE A 139 -6.86 -19.52 4.19
C ILE A 139 -5.83 -18.99 5.20
N LEU A 140 -5.26 -17.81 4.95
CA LEU A 140 -4.32 -17.16 5.86
C LEU A 140 -4.96 -16.85 7.22
N ALA A 141 -6.15 -16.28 7.23
CA ALA A 141 -6.86 -15.96 8.48
C ALA A 141 -7.12 -17.23 9.32
N LYS A 142 -7.60 -18.30 8.70
CA LYS A 142 -7.84 -19.58 9.37
C LYS A 142 -6.55 -20.18 9.94
N ALA A 143 -5.45 -20.11 9.19
CA ALA A 143 -4.15 -20.60 9.68
C ALA A 143 -3.73 -19.83 10.94
N VAL A 144 -3.82 -18.50 10.92
CA VAL A 144 -3.45 -17.64 12.06
C VAL A 144 -4.40 -17.83 13.26
N GLU A 145 -5.73 -17.91 13.03
CA GLU A 145 -6.74 -18.14 14.07
C GLU A 145 -6.52 -19.47 14.82
N SER A 146 -5.87 -20.46 14.20
CA SER A 146 -5.60 -21.76 14.81
C SER A 146 -4.37 -21.80 15.72
N LEU A 147 -3.59 -20.72 15.80
CA LEU A 147 -2.33 -20.67 16.55
C LEU A 147 -2.56 -20.24 18.00
N PRO A 148 -2.20 -21.06 19.01
CA PRO A 148 -2.54 -20.78 20.42
C PRO A 148 -1.79 -19.57 21.00
N GLN A 149 -0.61 -19.20 20.45
CA GLN A 149 0.17 -18.04 20.90
C GLN A 149 -0.23 -16.74 20.21
N VAL A 150 -1.17 -16.76 19.25
CA VAL A 150 -1.61 -15.57 18.52
C VAL A 150 -2.97 -15.10 19.03
N THR A 151 -3.03 -13.86 19.47
CA THR A 151 -4.27 -13.17 19.80
C THR A 151 -4.62 -12.20 18.69
N ILE A 152 -5.87 -12.18 18.26
CA ILE A 152 -6.37 -11.29 17.19
C ILE A 152 -7.41 -10.34 17.79
N LYS A 153 -7.20 -9.04 17.60
CA LYS A 153 -8.19 -8.01 17.88
C LYS A 153 -8.62 -7.37 16.55
N ASN A 154 -9.84 -7.65 16.14
CA ASN A 154 -10.48 -7.02 15.00
C ASN A 154 -11.13 -5.71 15.43
N HIS A 155 -11.35 -4.81 14.47
CA HIS A 155 -11.99 -3.51 14.68
C HIS A 155 -11.23 -2.62 15.67
N VAL A 156 -9.89 -2.72 15.67
CA VAL A 156 -9.01 -1.89 16.49
C VAL A 156 -8.19 -0.98 15.57
N ASN A 157 -8.40 0.31 15.70
CA ASN A 157 -7.66 1.34 14.99
C ASN A 157 -6.44 1.76 15.82
N ILE A 158 -5.26 1.34 15.42
CA ILE A 158 -4.00 1.78 16.02
C ILE A 158 -3.63 3.13 15.41
N THR A 159 -3.33 4.12 16.24
CA THR A 159 -3.08 5.49 15.82
C THR A 159 -1.65 5.94 15.99
N ASP A 160 -0.95 5.49 17.03
CA ASP A 160 0.38 5.98 17.36
C ASP A 160 1.30 4.88 17.93
N PHE A 161 2.60 5.06 17.74
CA PHE A 161 3.62 4.30 18.42
C PHE A 161 4.05 4.96 19.72
N PHE A 162 4.33 4.17 20.74
CA PHE A 162 5.14 4.60 21.87
C PHE A 162 6.61 4.40 21.52
N VAL A 163 7.38 5.49 21.47
CA VAL A 163 8.81 5.49 21.14
C VAL A 163 9.57 6.33 22.15
N LYS A 164 10.62 5.75 22.74
CA LYS A 164 11.54 6.46 23.61
C LYS A 164 12.98 6.18 23.19
N ASP A 165 13.82 7.20 23.13
CA ASP A 165 15.23 7.09 22.73
C ASP A 165 15.41 6.30 21.42
N ASN A 166 14.57 6.63 20.41
CA ASN A 166 14.51 5.96 19.12
C ASN A 166 14.22 4.45 19.19
N ARG A 167 13.58 3.97 20.25
CA ARG A 167 13.19 2.56 20.42
C ARG A 167 11.69 2.42 20.62
N ILE A 168 11.11 1.43 19.94
CA ILE A 168 9.71 1.08 20.09
C ILE A 168 9.42 0.50 21.49
N GLN A 169 8.29 0.90 22.07
CA GLN A 169 7.80 0.37 23.34
C GLN A 169 6.41 -0.26 23.19
N GLY A 170 5.73 -0.01 22.08
CA GLY A 170 4.39 -0.48 21.80
C GLY A 170 3.59 0.51 20.97
N ALA A 171 2.26 0.47 21.13
CA ALA A 171 1.34 1.31 20.36
C ALA A 171 0.09 1.68 21.15
N PHE A 172 -0.57 2.74 20.67
CA PHE A 172 -1.84 3.25 21.17
C PHE A 172 -2.92 3.13 20.11
N GLY A 173 -4.16 2.89 20.52
CA GLY A 173 -5.29 2.86 19.61
C GLY A 173 -6.61 2.73 20.33
N PHE A 174 -7.68 2.57 19.58
CA PHE A 174 -9.03 2.40 20.12
C PHE A 174 -9.86 1.42 19.29
N GLY A 175 -10.83 0.82 19.95
CA GLY A 175 -11.82 -0.04 19.31
C GLY A 175 -12.88 0.78 18.59
N ILE A 176 -13.26 0.33 17.39
CA ILE A 176 -14.28 1.02 16.57
C ILE A 176 -15.70 0.58 17.00
N GLN A 177 -15.81 -0.62 17.56
CA GLN A 177 -17.10 -1.24 17.89
C GLN A 177 -17.29 -1.52 19.39
N ASP A 178 -16.24 -1.53 20.18
CA ASP A 178 -16.27 -1.88 21.59
C ASP A 178 -15.98 -0.71 22.55
N ASP A 179 -15.71 0.47 22.01
CA ASP A 179 -15.41 1.72 22.73
C ASP A 179 -14.23 1.63 23.72
N ASN A 180 -13.39 0.60 23.60
CA ASN A 180 -12.20 0.45 24.42
C ASN A 180 -11.05 1.31 23.87
N VAL A 181 -10.21 1.80 24.75
CA VAL A 181 -8.93 2.40 24.41
C VAL A 181 -7.83 1.40 24.73
N TYR A 182 -6.93 1.16 23.79
CA TYR A 182 -5.88 0.15 23.89
C TYR A 182 -4.51 0.79 24.11
N VAL A 183 -3.86 0.43 25.20
CA VAL A 183 -2.46 0.73 25.50
C VAL A 183 -1.69 -0.58 25.41
N ILE A 184 -0.89 -0.75 24.37
CA ILE A 184 -0.24 -2.02 24.06
C ILE A 184 1.26 -1.88 24.26
N GLU A 185 1.79 -2.64 25.24
CA GLU A 185 3.23 -2.80 25.44
C GLU A 185 3.74 -3.96 24.59
N ALA A 186 4.79 -3.73 23.79
CA ALA A 186 5.40 -4.75 22.95
C ALA A 186 6.92 -4.58 22.87
N ASN A 187 7.66 -5.69 22.87
CA ASN A 187 9.11 -5.64 22.71
C ASN A 187 9.53 -5.31 21.26
N ALA A 188 8.77 -5.83 20.29
CA ALA A 188 8.95 -5.51 18.87
C ALA A 188 7.60 -5.27 18.20
N VAL A 189 7.59 -4.47 17.13
CA VAL A 189 6.39 -4.17 16.33
C VAL A 189 6.69 -4.45 14.86
N ILE A 190 5.77 -5.15 14.19
CA ILE A 190 5.73 -5.29 12.73
C ILE A 190 4.57 -4.45 12.22
N ILE A 191 4.87 -3.39 11.45
CA ILE A 191 3.87 -2.61 10.75
C ILE A 191 3.59 -3.25 9.39
N ALA A 192 2.33 -3.62 9.14
CA ALA A 192 1.87 -4.31 7.93
C ALA A 192 0.52 -3.76 7.44
N THR A 193 0.36 -2.44 7.51
CA THR A 193 -0.91 -1.72 7.28
C THR A 193 -1.21 -1.47 5.80
N GLY A 194 -0.35 -1.91 4.88
CA GLY A 194 -0.51 -1.59 3.46
C GLY A 194 -0.17 -0.14 3.13
N GLY A 195 -0.63 0.33 1.97
CA GLY A 195 -0.36 1.66 1.46
C GLY A 195 -1.37 2.73 1.89
N ALA A 196 -1.45 3.81 1.11
CA ALA A 196 -2.37 4.93 1.34
C ALA A 196 -3.25 5.18 0.12
N ALA A 197 -4.56 5.16 0.33
CA ALA A 197 -5.62 5.49 -0.60
C ALA A 197 -6.36 6.77 -0.16
N GLY A 198 -7.08 7.39 -1.09
CA GLY A 198 -7.92 8.55 -0.81
C GLY A 198 -7.17 9.85 -0.58
N LEU A 199 -5.93 9.95 -1.08
CA LEU A 199 -5.12 11.17 -1.04
C LEU A 199 -5.54 12.17 -2.12
N TYR A 200 -6.02 11.67 -3.25
CA TYR A 200 -6.40 12.42 -4.45
C TYR A 200 -7.86 12.20 -4.79
N LYS A 201 -8.43 13.13 -5.53
CA LYS A 201 -9.82 13.02 -5.99
C LYS A 201 -9.95 11.90 -7.03
N PRO A 202 -10.84 10.94 -6.81
CA PRO A 202 -11.09 9.88 -7.79
C PRO A 202 -11.92 10.36 -8.98
N ASN A 203 -11.88 9.63 -10.10
CA ASN A 203 -12.60 9.96 -11.32
C ASN A 203 -13.91 9.20 -11.50
N HIS A 204 -14.35 8.45 -10.50
CA HIS A 204 -15.61 7.72 -10.61
C HIS A 204 -16.83 8.60 -10.41
N PRO A 205 -17.82 8.59 -11.30
CA PRO A 205 -19.13 9.19 -11.05
C PRO A 205 -19.80 8.56 -9.82
N GLY A 206 -20.30 9.39 -8.91
CA GLY A 206 -20.91 8.91 -7.67
C GLY A 206 -19.88 8.20 -6.77
N PHE A 207 -18.73 8.79 -6.64
CA PHE A 207 -17.65 8.33 -5.74
C PHE A 207 -18.20 8.03 -4.35
N SER A 208 -17.69 6.97 -3.79
CA SER A 208 -17.78 6.64 -2.37
C SER A 208 -16.47 5.97 -1.94
N ARG A 209 -16.20 5.92 -0.64
CA ARG A 209 -15.05 5.19 -0.07
C ARG A 209 -14.96 3.74 -0.57
N HIS A 210 -16.06 3.17 -1.04
CA HIS A 210 -16.15 1.78 -1.54
C HIS A 210 -15.80 1.61 -3.02
N LYS A 211 -15.56 2.69 -3.76
CA LYS A 211 -15.24 2.66 -5.19
C LYS A 211 -13.79 2.98 -5.54
N MET A 212 -12.93 3.06 -4.56
CA MET A 212 -11.48 3.18 -4.77
C MET A 212 -10.89 1.82 -5.17
N TRP A 213 -9.87 1.85 -6.03
CA TRP A 213 -9.15 0.63 -6.40
C TRP A 213 -8.46 -0.04 -5.22
N TYR A 214 -7.83 0.75 -4.36
CA TYR A 214 -7.15 0.26 -3.17
C TYR A 214 -8.11 0.26 -1.97
N PRO A 215 -7.95 -0.66 -1.00
CA PRO A 215 -8.90 -0.75 0.11
C PRO A 215 -9.07 0.59 0.85
N PRO A 216 -10.30 1.04 1.10
CA PRO A 216 -10.56 2.37 1.66
C PRO A 216 -10.06 2.55 3.11
N PHE A 217 -9.88 1.47 3.86
CA PHE A 217 -9.28 1.51 5.20
C PHE A 217 -7.75 1.62 5.21
N ASN A 218 -7.11 1.49 4.05
CA ASN A 218 -5.69 1.74 3.88
C ASN A 218 -5.46 3.25 3.68
N THR A 219 -5.43 3.99 4.76
CA THR A 219 -5.41 5.46 4.79
C THR A 219 -4.01 6.04 4.89
N GLY A 220 -2.99 5.18 4.98
CA GLY A 220 -1.63 5.59 5.28
C GLY A 220 -1.33 5.70 6.77
N ALA A 221 -2.15 5.08 7.63
CA ALA A 221 -1.96 5.09 9.09
C ALA A 221 -0.54 4.68 9.49
N GLY A 222 -0.03 3.58 8.89
CA GLY A 222 1.34 3.11 9.15
C GLY A 222 2.40 4.13 8.77
N TYR A 223 2.24 4.80 7.63
CA TYR A 223 3.16 5.89 7.25
C TYR A 223 3.09 7.05 8.23
N ALA A 224 1.88 7.50 8.57
CA ALA A 224 1.68 8.63 9.48
C ALA A 224 2.28 8.34 10.87
N MET A 225 2.04 7.15 11.42
CA MET A 225 2.66 6.72 12.69
C MET A 225 4.19 6.75 12.62
N GLY A 226 4.76 6.18 11.54
CA GLY A 226 6.20 6.17 11.35
C GLY A 226 6.81 7.56 11.18
N ILE A 227 6.17 8.43 10.41
CA ILE A 227 6.61 9.82 10.23
C ILE A 227 6.62 10.54 11.58
N ARG A 228 5.55 10.44 12.38
CA ARG A 228 5.50 11.05 13.72
C ARG A 228 6.57 10.48 14.66
N ALA A 229 6.85 9.19 14.56
CA ALA A 229 7.91 8.51 15.32
C ALA A 229 9.34 8.82 14.84
N GLY A 230 9.51 9.59 13.78
CA GLY A 230 10.82 9.91 13.20
C GLY A 230 11.42 8.83 12.30
N ALA A 231 10.65 7.80 11.94
CA ALA A 231 11.08 6.80 10.96
C ALA A 231 11.28 7.44 9.60
N GLU A 232 12.29 6.97 8.87
CA GLU A 232 12.59 7.46 7.54
C GLU A 232 11.69 6.78 6.50
N MET A 233 11.12 7.60 5.58
CA MET A 233 10.33 7.17 4.44
C MET A 233 11.10 7.39 3.15
N THR A 234 10.82 6.58 2.12
CA THR A 234 11.50 6.65 0.83
C THR A 234 10.54 6.75 -0.34
N THR A 235 10.94 7.49 -1.36
CA THR A 235 10.42 7.45 -2.74
C THR A 235 8.90 7.71 -2.85
N PHE A 236 8.34 8.60 -2.01
CA PHE A 236 6.90 8.94 -2.04
C PHE A 236 6.51 9.72 -3.30
N GLU A 237 7.48 10.26 -4.05
CA GLU A 237 7.25 10.85 -5.36
C GLU A 237 6.89 9.82 -6.44
N MET A 238 7.25 8.54 -6.28
CA MET A 238 6.83 7.45 -7.15
C MET A 238 5.41 7.00 -6.78
N ARG A 239 4.43 7.81 -7.09
CA ARG A 239 3.02 7.53 -6.83
C ARG A 239 2.52 6.45 -7.79
N PHE A 240 1.71 5.52 -7.31
CA PHE A 240 1.11 4.52 -8.17
C PHE A 240 -0.18 5.02 -8.80
N ILE A 241 -0.23 5.05 -10.12
CA ILE A 241 -1.44 5.26 -10.90
C ILE A 241 -1.72 3.96 -11.66
N ALA A 242 -2.83 3.32 -11.36
CA ALA A 242 -3.20 2.08 -12.02
C ALA A 242 -3.97 2.36 -13.30
N LEU A 243 -3.63 1.65 -14.38
CA LEU A 243 -4.49 1.58 -15.55
C LEU A 243 -5.63 0.60 -15.26
N ARG A 244 -6.89 1.03 -15.42
CA ARG A 244 -8.11 0.26 -15.10
C ARG A 244 -9.09 0.23 -16.26
N CYS A 245 -9.97 -0.76 -16.25
CA CYS A 245 -11.16 -0.73 -17.10
C CYS A 245 -12.04 0.43 -16.63
N LYS A 246 -12.41 1.29 -17.55
CA LYS A 246 -13.14 2.53 -17.25
C LYS A 246 -14.41 2.29 -16.45
N ASP A 247 -14.72 3.18 -15.52
CA ASP A 247 -15.86 3.14 -14.61
C ASP A 247 -15.91 1.90 -13.70
N THR A 248 -14.81 1.19 -13.57
CA THR A 248 -14.67 0.04 -12.68
C THR A 248 -13.33 0.09 -11.94
N ILE A 249 -13.17 -0.76 -10.93
CA ILE A 249 -11.88 -1.00 -10.27
C ILE A 249 -11.10 -2.16 -10.91
N ALA A 250 -11.60 -2.69 -12.04
CA ALA A 250 -11.08 -3.90 -12.64
C ALA A 250 -9.66 -3.71 -13.20
N PRO A 251 -8.71 -4.56 -12.83
CA PRO A 251 -7.34 -4.47 -13.31
C PRO A 251 -7.21 -4.86 -14.78
N THR A 252 -6.37 -4.16 -15.52
CA THR A 252 -6.12 -4.40 -16.95
C THR A 252 -5.17 -5.56 -17.23
N GLY A 253 -4.39 -6.00 -16.23
CA GLY A 253 -3.37 -7.05 -16.41
C GLY A 253 -3.93 -8.38 -16.92
N THR A 254 -5.14 -8.76 -16.52
CA THR A 254 -5.79 -10.00 -16.99
C THR A 254 -6.14 -9.92 -18.48
N LEU A 255 -6.54 -8.75 -18.99
CA LEU A 255 -6.76 -8.52 -20.41
C LEU A 255 -5.44 -8.48 -21.18
N ALA A 256 -4.49 -7.68 -20.74
CA ALA A 256 -3.22 -7.48 -21.43
C ALA A 256 -2.35 -8.76 -21.47
N GLN A 257 -2.24 -9.46 -20.35
CA GLN A 257 -1.40 -10.66 -20.22
C GLN A 257 -2.18 -11.97 -20.41
N GLY A 258 -3.45 -12.00 -20.00
CA GLY A 258 -4.27 -13.21 -20.07
C GLY A 258 -4.69 -13.58 -21.49
N VAL A 259 -5.09 -12.59 -22.30
CA VAL A 259 -5.53 -12.79 -23.70
C VAL A 259 -4.68 -12.00 -24.70
N GLY A 260 -3.61 -11.36 -24.27
CA GLY A 260 -2.68 -10.65 -25.15
C GLY A 260 -3.24 -9.35 -25.73
N ALA A 261 -4.25 -8.75 -25.08
CA ALA A 261 -4.88 -7.53 -25.56
C ALA A 261 -3.90 -6.35 -25.61
N LYS A 262 -3.83 -5.66 -26.77
CA LYS A 262 -2.96 -4.50 -26.99
C LYS A 262 -3.70 -3.20 -26.69
N GLN A 263 -2.96 -2.20 -26.19
CA GLN A 263 -3.49 -0.84 -26.04
C GLN A 263 -3.65 -0.20 -27.41
N VAL A 264 -4.88 0.24 -27.71
CA VAL A 264 -5.23 0.91 -28.96
C VAL A 264 -5.97 2.21 -28.68
N ASN A 265 -5.78 3.20 -29.57
CA ASN A 265 -6.54 4.45 -29.55
C ASN A 265 -7.89 4.31 -30.28
N SER A 266 -8.66 5.39 -30.38
CA SER A 266 -9.96 5.40 -31.05
C SER A 266 -9.89 5.15 -32.56
N LEU A 267 -8.71 5.33 -33.16
CA LEU A 267 -8.46 5.01 -34.58
C LEU A 267 -8.08 3.56 -34.80
N GLY A 268 -8.00 2.74 -33.74
CA GLY A 268 -7.56 1.35 -33.81
C GLY A 268 -6.05 1.14 -33.89
N GLU A 269 -5.26 2.19 -33.75
CA GLU A 269 -3.80 2.12 -33.80
C GLU A 269 -3.23 1.62 -32.49
N VAL A 270 -2.30 0.64 -32.55
CA VAL A 270 -1.55 0.17 -31.38
C VAL A 270 -0.52 1.22 -30.99
N TYR A 271 -0.58 1.76 -29.79
CA TYR A 271 0.31 2.82 -29.34
C TYR A 271 1.27 2.44 -28.21
N GLU A 272 1.09 1.29 -27.57
CA GLU A 272 1.85 0.93 -26.37
C GLU A 272 3.38 0.95 -26.55
N THR A 273 3.88 0.59 -27.72
CA THR A 273 5.32 0.61 -28.01
C THR A 273 5.88 2.02 -28.29
N LYS A 274 5.01 2.96 -28.65
CA LYS A 274 5.39 4.35 -28.90
C LYS A 274 5.82 5.08 -27.63
N TYR A 275 5.19 4.75 -26.50
CA TYR A 275 5.41 5.41 -25.21
C TYR A 275 6.23 4.58 -24.24
N GLY A 276 6.32 3.26 -24.45
CA GLY A 276 6.97 2.29 -23.57
C GLY A 276 6.00 1.31 -22.93
N LEU A 277 6.57 0.33 -22.21
CA LEU A 277 5.84 -0.82 -21.69
C LEU A 277 5.92 -0.97 -20.16
N THR A 278 6.63 -0.07 -19.47
CA THR A 278 6.62 -0.04 -18.00
C THR A 278 5.24 0.38 -17.48
N THR A 279 4.99 0.14 -16.22
CA THR A 279 3.69 0.44 -15.61
C THR A 279 3.32 1.92 -15.75
N SER A 280 4.28 2.84 -15.51
CA SER A 280 4.05 4.28 -15.65
C SER A 280 3.86 4.72 -17.11
N GLU A 281 4.64 4.16 -18.05
CA GLU A 281 4.58 4.48 -19.47
C GLU A 281 3.25 4.06 -20.12
N ARG A 282 2.66 2.94 -19.66
CA ARG A 282 1.34 2.50 -20.15
C ARG A 282 0.22 3.49 -19.79
N VAL A 283 0.27 4.07 -18.61
CA VAL A 283 -0.65 5.16 -18.20
C VAL A 283 -0.36 6.41 -19.01
N TYR A 284 0.91 6.79 -19.14
CA TYR A 284 1.34 7.95 -19.90
C TYR A 284 0.92 7.89 -21.38
N GLY A 285 1.03 6.71 -22.01
CA GLY A 285 0.56 6.50 -23.37
C GLY A 285 -0.94 6.73 -23.52
N THR A 286 -1.75 6.22 -22.60
CA THR A 286 -3.20 6.44 -22.58
C THR A 286 -3.55 7.91 -22.42
N VAL A 287 -2.92 8.60 -21.47
CA VAL A 287 -3.11 10.05 -21.25
C VAL A 287 -2.68 10.87 -22.47
N SER A 288 -1.54 10.52 -23.06
CA SER A 288 -0.99 11.23 -24.22
C SER A 288 -1.86 11.08 -25.47
N GLU A 289 -2.40 9.88 -25.72
CA GLU A 289 -3.33 9.66 -26.83
C GLU A 289 -4.65 10.44 -26.63
N ASN A 290 -5.18 10.47 -25.39
CA ASN A 290 -6.36 11.27 -25.07
C ASN A 290 -6.12 12.77 -25.29
N LEU A 291 -4.99 13.31 -24.81
CA LEU A 291 -4.62 14.72 -24.99
C LEU A 291 -4.39 15.09 -26.46
N ALA A 292 -3.91 14.15 -27.26
CA ALA A 292 -3.71 14.35 -28.70
C ALA A 292 -5.02 14.23 -29.52
N GLY A 293 -6.16 14.06 -28.88
CA GLY A 293 -7.47 13.93 -29.53
C GLY A 293 -7.70 12.57 -30.21
N ARG A 294 -6.88 11.56 -29.88
CA ARG A 294 -7.03 10.17 -30.37
C ARG A 294 -7.64 9.22 -29.35
N GLY A 295 -8.12 9.73 -28.23
CA GLY A 295 -8.93 8.97 -27.29
C GLY A 295 -10.40 8.82 -27.74
N PRO A 296 -11.20 8.00 -27.03
CA PRO A 296 -10.80 7.15 -25.88
C PRO A 296 -9.88 5.99 -26.28
N CYS A 297 -9.15 5.46 -25.29
CA CYS A 297 -8.23 4.36 -25.49
C CYS A 297 -8.82 3.04 -24.97
N TYR A 298 -8.40 1.94 -25.56
CA TYR A 298 -8.95 0.62 -25.27
C TYR A 298 -7.85 -0.44 -25.12
N LEU A 299 -8.19 -1.54 -24.48
CA LEU A 299 -7.54 -2.84 -24.70
C LEU A 299 -8.34 -3.59 -25.77
N ARG A 300 -7.64 -4.00 -26.82
CA ARG A 300 -8.25 -4.68 -27.97
C ARG A 300 -8.59 -6.12 -27.60
N THR A 301 -9.87 -6.38 -27.32
CA THR A 301 -10.40 -7.72 -27.01
C THR A 301 -11.27 -8.26 -28.15
N GLU A 302 -11.68 -7.44 -29.10
CA GLU A 302 -12.42 -7.89 -30.28
C GLU A 302 -11.65 -8.98 -31.01
N GLY A 303 -12.35 -10.10 -31.30
CA GLY A 303 -11.79 -11.24 -32.03
C GLY A 303 -11.04 -12.26 -31.17
N ILE A 304 -11.03 -12.15 -29.85
CA ILE A 304 -10.56 -13.23 -28.97
C ILE A 304 -11.50 -14.45 -29.08
N THR A 305 -11.01 -15.63 -28.69
CA THR A 305 -11.78 -16.88 -28.81
C THR A 305 -12.90 -16.98 -27.78
N PRO A 306 -13.93 -17.82 -28.01
CA PRO A 306 -14.97 -18.07 -27.00
C PRO A 306 -14.44 -18.60 -25.67
N GLU A 307 -13.36 -19.39 -25.69
CA GLU A 307 -12.70 -19.90 -24.50
C GLU A 307 -12.01 -18.75 -23.73
N GLN A 308 -11.44 -17.78 -24.44
CA GLN A 308 -10.87 -16.58 -23.85
C GLN A 308 -11.95 -15.67 -23.26
N ASP A 309 -13.10 -15.51 -23.94
CA ASP A 309 -14.27 -14.80 -23.39
C ASP A 309 -14.70 -15.39 -22.05
N ASP A 310 -14.93 -16.70 -22.01
CA ASP A 310 -15.34 -17.41 -20.80
C ASP A 310 -14.29 -17.29 -19.67
N SER A 311 -13.02 -17.39 -20.02
CA SER A 311 -11.91 -17.20 -19.07
C SER A 311 -11.88 -15.80 -18.48
N LEU A 312 -12.12 -14.75 -19.29
CA LEU A 312 -12.18 -13.36 -18.80
C LEU A 312 -13.38 -13.13 -17.91
N MET A 313 -14.57 -13.61 -18.30
CA MET A 313 -15.79 -13.48 -17.51
C MET A 313 -15.61 -14.10 -16.11
N LYS A 314 -15.04 -15.31 -16.04
CA LYS A 314 -14.75 -16.01 -14.78
C LYS A 314 -13.70 -15.28 -13.94
N ALA A 315 -12.61 -14.82 -14.56
CA ALA A 315 -11.54 -14.12 -13.84
C ALA A 315 -12.05 -12.83 -13.20
N TYR A 316 -12.80 -12.04 -13.92
CA TYR A 316 -13.33 -10.78 -13.38
C TYR A 316 -14.49 -11.00 -12.40
N LEU A 317 -15.27 -12.05 -12.52
CA LEU A 317 -16.29 -12.39 -11.53
C LEU A 317 -15.68 -12.54 -10.12
N ASN A 318 -14.46 -13.08 -10.04
CA ASN A 318 -13.74 -13.23 -8.77
C ASN A 318 -13.03 -11.95 -8.30
N MET A 319 -12.41 -11.19 -9.23
CA MET A 319 -11.54 -10.07 -8.88
C MET A 319 -12.26 -8.73 -8.82
N ALA A 320 -13.15 -8.49 -9.76
CA ALA A 320 -13.85 -7.22 -9.92
C ALA A 320 -15.19 -7.46 -10.64
N PRO A 321 -16.20 -7.97 -9.92
CA PRO A 321 -17.48 -8.35 -10.50
C PRO A 321 -18.18 -7.23 -11.28
N SER A 322 -17.88 -5.97 -10.94
CA SER A 322 -18.40 -4.79 -11.67
C SER A 322 -18.08 -4.82 -13.17
N GLN A 323 -16.92 -5.35 -13.57
CA GLN A 323 -16.57 -5.50 -14.99
C GLN A 323 -17.41 -6.59 -15.67
N THR A 324 -17.62 -7.71 -15.02
CA THR A 324 -18.48 -8.79 -15.53
C THR A 324 -19.93 -8.31 -15.67
N LEU A 325 -20.45 -7.61 -14.66
CA LEU A 325 -21.78 -7.01 -14.70
C LEU A 325 -21.93 -6.00 -15.85
N LYS A 326 -20.91 -5.17 -16.09
CA LYS A 326 -20.90 -4.20 -17.19
C LYS A 326 -21.02 -4.89 -18.57
N TRP A 327 -20.34 -6.02 -18.78
CA TRP A 327 -20.48 -6.81 -20.01
C TRP A 327 -21.89 -7.40 -20.14
N ILE A 328 -22.44 -7.96 -19.06
CA ILE A 328 -23.79 -8.53 -19.04
C ILE A 328 -24.84 -7.44 -19.32
N GLU A 329 -24.76 -6.29 -18.66
CA GLU A 329 -25.67 -5.17 -18.85
C GLU A 329 -25.63 -4.60 -20.27
N ASN A 330 -24.45 -4.53 -20.87
CA ASN A 330 -24.26 -4.09 -22.24
C ASN A 330 -24.68 -5.14 -23.29
N GLY A 331 -24.93 -6.38 -22.87
CA GLY A 331 -25.30 -7.49 -23.76
C GLY A 331 -24.20 -7.87 -24.76
N LYS A 332 -22.93 -7.61 -24.40
CA LYS A 332 -21.76 -7.88 -25.26
C LYS A 332 -20.65 -8.56 -24.48
N ASN A 333 -20.11 -9.62 -25.06
CA ASN A 333 -18.92 -10.27 -24.55
C ASN A 333 -17.64 -9.47 -24.88
N PRO A 334 -16.53 -9.70 -24.17
CA PRO A 334 -15.24 -9.05 -24.48
C PRO A 334 -14.78 -9.22 -25.93
N SER A 335 -15.06 -10.36 -26.57
CA SER A 335 -14.74 -10.60 -27.99
C SER A 335 -15.51 -9.73 -28.98
N GLN A 336 -16.59 -9.10 -28.53
CA GLN A 336 -17.48 -8.28 -29.37
C GLN A 336 -17.26 -6.78 -29.18
N GLN A 337 -16.55 -6.37 -28.13
CA GLN A 337 -16.31 -4.96 -27.82
C GLN A 337 -14.99 -4.81 -27.07
N ASN A 338 -14.13 -3.91 -27.55
CA ASN A 338 -12.91 -3.52 -26.88
C ASN A 338 -13.23 -2.89 -25.49
N VAL A 339 -12.32 -3.10 -24.53
CA VAL A 339 -12.49 -2.60 -23.17
C VAL A 339 -11.84 -1.23 -23.05
N GLU A 340 -12.62 -0.20 -22.81
CA GLU A 340 -12.13 1.17 -22.57
C GLU A 340 -11.31 1.21 -21.27
N ILE A 341 -10.20 1.94 -21.28
CA ILE A 341 -9.24 2.03 -20.18
C ILE A 341 -8.97 3.48 -19.79
N GLU A 342 -8.68 3.67 -18.51
CA GLU A 342 -8.28 4.96 -17.94
C GLU A 342 -7.32 4.79 -16.76
N GLY A 343 -6.61 5.86 -16.39
CA GLY A 343 -5.80 5.90 -15.18
C GLY A 343 -6.65 6.20 -13.94
N THR A 344 -6.27 5.61 -12.80
CA THR A 344 -6.88 5.93 -11.49
C THR A 344 -6.27 7.19 -10.89
N GLU A 345 -6.85 7.66 -9.78
CA GLU A 345 -6.20 8.59 -8.88
C GLU A 345 -4.89 8.00 -8.32
N PRO A 346 -3.90 8.83 -7.97
CA PRO A 346 -2.63 8.37 -7.41
C PRO A 346 -2.76 7.76 -6.01
N TYR A 347 -1.96 6.72 -5.75
CA TYR A 347 -1.81 6.02 -4.47
C TYR A 347 -0.34 5.99 -4.03
N ILE A 348 -0.11 5.84 -2.72
CA ILE A 348 1.22 5.48 -2.19
C ILE A 348 1.16 4.01 -1.78
N VAL A 349 1.79 3.16 -2.57
CA VAL A 349 1.70 1.69 -2.43
C VAL A 349 3.03 1.03 -2.74
N GLY A 350 3.77 0.65 -1.71
CA GLY A 350 5.07 -0.03 -1.84
C GLY A 350 5.01 -1.44 -2.44
N GLY A 351 3.81 -1.99 -2.66
CA GLY A 351 3.62 -3.25 -3.38
C GLY A 351 3.76 -3.12 -4.89
N HIS A 352 3.61 -1.92 -5.44
CA HIS A 352 3.72 -1.61 -6.87
C HIS A 352 4.84 -0.61 -7.18
N THR A 353 5.22 0.23 -6.24
CA THR A 353 6.27 1.24 -6.36
C THR A 353 7.34 1.06 -5.31
N ALA A 354 8.39 1.88 -5.34
CA ALA A 354 9.45 1.86 -4.33
C ALA A 354 9.10 2.68 -3.07
N SER A 355 7.89 3.24 -2.99
CA SER A 355 7.47 4.09 -1.88
C SER A 355 7.19 3.31 -0.60
N GLY A 356 7.56 3.86 0.56
CA GLY A 356 7.27 3.26 1.85
C GLY A 356 8.32 3.56 2.91
N TYR A 357 8.33 2.76 3.98
CA TYR A 357 9.39 2.83 4.98
C TYR A 357 10.76 2.52 4.38
N TRP A 358 11.76 3.32 4.75
CA TRP A 358 13.15 2.98 4.52
C TRP A 358 13.57 1.87 5.48
N VAL A 359 13.92 0.71 4.93
CA VAL A 359 14.27 -0.49 5.72
C VAL A 359 15.60 -1.08 5.26
N ASP A 360 16.17 -1.97 6.06
CA ASP A 360 17.31 -2.82 5.66
C ASP A 360 16.84 -4.21 5.18
N THR A 361 17.79 -5.10 4.89
CA THR A 361 17.50 -6.46 4.41
C THR A 361 16.77 -7.32 5.45
N LYS A 362 16.78 -6.94 6.72
CA LYS A 362 16.01 -7.54 7.81
C LYS A 362 14.60 -6.94 7.96
N ARG A 363 14.25 -5.99 7.09
CA ARG A 363 13.02 -5.19 7.18
C ARG A 363 12.93 -4.31 8.44
N ALA A 364 14.07 -4.09 9.11
CA ALA A 364 14.17 -3.15 10.22
C ALA A 364 14.08 -1.71 9.69
N THR A 365 13.27 -0.88 10.34
CA THR A 365 13.16 0.55 10.07
C THR A 365 14.25 1.33 10.80
N THR A 366 14.29 2.65 10.65
CA THR A 366 15.20 3.52 11.40
C THR A 366 14.78 3.75 12.86
N VAL A 367 13.66 3.17 13.31
CA VAL A 367 13.25 3.09 14.72
C VAL A 367 13.56 1.69 15.23
N HIS A 368 14.38 1.58 16.27
CA HIS A 368 14.85 0.31 16.80
C HIS A 368 13.68 -0.54 17.35
N GLY A 369 13.59 -1.79 16.89
CA GLY A 369 12.52 -2.71 17.25
C GLY A 369 11.24 -2.56 16.42
N LEU A 370 11.19 -1.61 15.46
CA LEU A 370 10.11 -1.45 14.49
C LEU A 370 10.52 -2.02 13.14
N TYR A 371 9.71 -2.92 12.60
CA TYR A 371 9.89 -3.58 11.30
C TYR A 371 8.72 -3.27 10.38
N ALA A 372 8.96 -3.20 9.08
CA ALA A 372 7.91 -2.95 8.09
C ALA A 372 7.89 -4.05 7.03
N ALA A 373 6.69 -4.54 6.68
CA ALA A 373 6.53 -5.60 5.70
C ALA A 373 5.27 -5.41 4.84
N GLY A 374 5.33 -5.85 3.59
CA GLY A 374 4.27 -5.68 2.60
C GLY A 374 4.26 -4.28 1.98
N ASP A 375 3.09 -3.81 1.56
CA ASP A 375 2.95 -2.56 0.81
C ASP A 375 3.35 -1.30 1.59
N VAL A 376 3.49 -1.38 2.90
CA VAL A 376 3.97 -0.28 3.75
C VAL A 376 5.50 -0.13 3.71
N ALA A 377 6.24 -1.20 3.39
CA ALA A 377 7.69 -1.17 3.24
C ALA A 377 8.09 -0.66 1.85
N GLY A 378 9.08 0.22 1.78
CA GLY A 378 9.60 0.79 0.54
C GLY A 378 10.73 0.00 -0.10
N GLY A 379 11.22 0.48 -1.23
CA GLY A 379 12.40 -0.04 -1.93
C GLY A 379 12.19 -1.23 -2.85
N CYS A 380 11.10 -1.97 -2.70
CA CYS A 380 10.76 -3.17 -3.49
C CYS A 380 9.51 -2.97 -4.35
N PRO A 381 9.58 -2.32 -5.51
CA PRO A 381 8.44 -2.29 -6.43
C PRO A 381 8.12 -3.70 -6.94
N GLN A 382 6.88 -3.89 -7.40
CA GLN A 382 6.42 -5.15 -8.01
C GLN A 382 6.47 -6.36 -7.04
N LYS A 383 6.33 -6.15 -5.72
CA LYS A 383 6.35 -7.26 -4.76
C LYS A 383 5.07 -8.11 -4.78
N TYR A 384 3.93 -7.50 -5.08
CA TYR A 384 2.63 -8.19 -5.13
C TYR A 384 2.33 -9.00 -3.85
N VAL A 385 1.41 -9.95 -3.96
CA VAL A 385 1.03 -10.82 -2.83
C VAL A 385 2.19 -11.69 -2.35
N THR A 386 2.90 -12.35 -3.27
CA THR A 386 3.97 -13.29 -2.90
C THR A 386 5.15 -12.57 -2.25
N GLY A 387 5.51 -11.39 -2.75
CA GLY A 387 6.54 -10.55 -2.13
C GLY A 387 6.12 -10.07 -0.74
N ALA A 388 4.83 -9.77 -0.53
CA ALA A 388 4.33 -9.41 0.80
C ALA A 388 4.40 -10.57 1.80
N LEU A 389 4.14 -11.82 1.37
CA LEU A 389 4.38 -13.03 2.16
C LEU A 389 5.87 -13.16 2.52
N ALA A 390 6.75 -13.01 1.54
CA ALA A 390 8.20 -13.10 1.72
C ALA A 390 8.74 -12.05 2.70
N GLU A 391 8.27 -10.81 2.60
CA GLU A 391 8.65 -9.75 3.54
C GLU A 391 8.11 -10.00 4.95
N GLY A 392 6.90 -10.55 5.08
CA GLY A 392 6.35 -10.98 6.35
C GLY A 392 7.22 -12.04 7.03
N GLU A 393 7.70 -13.03 6.27
CA GLU A 393 8.65 -14.04 6.75
C GLU A 393 9.98 -13.42 7.21
N ILE A 394 10.57 -12.55 6.38
CA ILE A 394 11.85 -11.90 6.71
C ILE A 394 11.73 -11.06 7.99
N ALA A 395 10.68 -10.24 8.09
CA ALA A 395 10.44 -9.42 9.27
C ALA A 395 10.26 -10.26 10.52
N ALA A 396 9.50 -11.36 10.43
CA ALA A 396 9.26 -12.28 11.53
C ALA A 396 10.55 -12.94 12.04
N GLU A 397 11.38 -13.48 11.14
CA GLU A 397 12.67 -14.07 11.49
C GLU A 397 13.59 -13.04 12.17
N SER A 398 13.60 -11.81 11.65
CA SER A 398 14.42 -10.72 12.20
C SER A 398 13.92 -10.27 13.59
N VAL A 399 12.61 -10.22 13.79
CA VAL A 399 12.02 -9.96 15.11
C VAL A 399 12.42 -11.05 16.11
N LEU A 400 12.41 -12.33 15.73
CA LEU A 400 12.83 -13.42 16.62
C LEU A 400 14.31 -13.30 17.03
N GLU A 401 15.18 -12.84 16.14
CA GLU A 401 16.57 -12.51 16.49
C GLU A 401 16.63 -11.34 17.50
N PHE A 402 15.87 -10.28 17.24
CA PHE A 402 15.80 -9.10 18.09
C PHE A 402 15.34 -9.44 19.53
N LEU A 403 14.34 -10.29 19.70
CA LEU A 403 13.81 -10.69 20.99
C LEU A 403 14.83 -11.41 21.88
N LYS A 404 15.83 -12.07 21.29
CA LYS A 404 16.90 -12.76 22.06
C LYS A 404 17.80 -11.78 22.82
N GLU A 405 17.98 -10.60 22.29
CA GLU A 405 18.95 -9.60 22.78
C GLU A 405 18.29 -8.42 23.50
N ASN A 406 16.96 -8.29 23.38
CA ASN A 406 16.23 -7.12 23.83
C ASN A 406 15.09 -7.48 24.77
N GLN A 407 14.88 -6.67 25.79
CA GLN A 407 13.78 -6.78 26.74
C GLN A 407 12.72 -5.71 26.47
N PRO A 408 11.42 -5.97 26.73
CA PRO A 408 10.37 -4.98 26.55
C PRO A 408 10.59 -3.76 27.46
N GLN A 409 10.17 -2.61 26.97
CA GLN A 409 10.13 -1.36 27.73
C GLN A 409 8.68 -0.89 27.80
N SER A 410 8.23 -0.49 28.97
CA SER A 410 6.87 0.03 29.14
C SER A 410 6.78 1.48 28.67
N PRO A 411 5.66 1.85 28.01
CA PRO A 411 5.35 3.25 27.71
C PRO A 411 5.32 4.11 28.97
N GLU A 412 5.74 5.37 28.85
CA GLU A 412 5.60 6.33 29.94
C GLU A 412 4.13 6.75 30.11
N GLU A 413 3.67 6.86 31.36
CA GLU A 413 2.29 7.21 31.63
C GLU A 413 1.94 8.62 31.10
N GLN A 414 2.92 9.52 31.02
CA GLN A 414 2.73 10.85 30.45
C GLN A 414 2.35 10.77 28.97
N ASP A 415 2.97 9.86 28.19
CA ASP A 415 2.67 9.68 26.78
C ASP A 415 1.27 9.05 26.59
N VAL A 416 0.93 8.10 27.46
CA VAL A 416 -0.43 7.51 27.48
C VAL A 416 -1.48 8.60 27.74
N GLN A 417 -1.25 9.46 28.74
CA GLN A 417 -2.18 10.54 29.08
C GLN A 417 -2.30 11.58 27.96
N ALA A 418 -1.22 11.85 27.21
CA ALA A 418 -1.27 12.75 26.06
C ALA A 418 -2.20 12.22 24.96
N HIS A 419 -2.12 10.92 24.62
CA HIS A 419 -3.01 10.31 23.65
C HIS A 419 -4.47 10.22 24.14
N LEU A 420 -4.69 9.93 25.42
CA LEU A 420 -6.04 9.96 26.00
C LEU A 420 -6.66 11.36 25.90
N ALA A 421 -5.89 12.39 26.22
CA ALA A 421 -6.37 13.78 26.13
C ALA A 421 -6.71 14.17 24.66
N GLU A 422 -5.96 13.67 23.68
CA GLU A 422 -6.30 13.90 22.26
C GLU A 422 -7.63 13.22 21.88
N LEU A 423 -7.89 11.97 22.31
CA LEU A 423 -9.17 11.32 22.10
C LEU A 423 -10.33 12.09 22.77
N GLU A 424 -10.12 12.51 24.03
CA GLU A 424 -11.11 13.31 24.78
C GLU A 424 -11.41 14.62 24.07
N HIS A 425 -10.41 15.28 23.52
CA HIS A 425 -10.60 16.52 22.76
C HIS A 425 -11.59 16.30 21.60
N PHE A 426 -11.40 15.29 20.77
CA PHE A 426 -12.31 15.03 19.64
C PHE A 426 -13.69 14.51 20.06
N LEU A 427 -13.81 13.84 21.20
CA LEU A 427 -15.08 13.27 21.66
C LEU A 427 -15.95 14.24 22.49
N ASN A 428 -15.34 15.19 23.17
CA ASN A 428 -16.02 16.01 24.16
C ASN A 428 -16.09 17.50 23.81
N ASP A 429 -15.18 17.99 22.96
CA ASP A 429 -15.18 19.40 22.60
C ASP A 429 -16.27 19.72 21.58
N ALA A 430 -16.79 20.92 21.65
CA ALA A 430 -17.77 21.38 20.68
C ALA A 430 -17.15 21.42 19.27
N GLY A 431 -17.86 20.85 18.30
CA GLY A 431 -17.40 20.77 16.93
C GLY A 431 -17.15 22.11 16.26
N GLY A 432 -16.26 22.10 15.28
CA GLY A 432 -15.98 23.23 14.41
C GLY A 432 -17.07 23.46 13.35
N LEU A 433 -16.75 24.31 12.37
CA LEU A 433 -17.64 24.63 11.25
C LEU A 433 -17.69 23.53 10.16
N PHE A 434 -16.78 22.56 10.23
CA PHE A 434 -16.59 21.54 9.21
C PHE A 434 -16.78 20.14 9.78
N ASP A 435 -17.24 19.22 8.94
CA ASP A 435 -17.19 17.79 9.18
C ASP A 435 -15.98 17.13 8.46
N THR A 436 -15.74 15.87 8.78
CA THR A 436 -14.60 15.10 8.24
C THR A 436 -14.68 14.96 6.72
N GLU A 437 -15.88 14.76 6.17
CA GLU A 437 -16.10 14.56 4.73
C GLU A 437 -15.76 15.83 3.93
N GLN A 438 -16.15 17.00 4.45
CA GLN A 438 -15.84 18.29 3.83
C GLN A 438 -14.33 18.55 3.76
N LEU A 439 -13.60 18.26 4.84
CA LEU A 439 -12.14 18.43 4.86
C LEU A 439 -11.42 17.37 4.01
N GLU A 440 -11.95 16.15 3.92
CA GLU A 440 -11.42 15.10 3.05
C GLU A 440 -11.59 15.48 1.57
N ASP A 441 -12.78 15.98 1.16
CA ASP A 441 -13.00 16.46 -0.21
C ASP A 441 -12.10 17.66 -0.55
N ALA A 442 -11.92 18.58 0.39
CA ALA A 442 -11.00 19.70 0.24
C ALA A 442 -9.54 19.24 0.06
N MET A 443 -9.07 18.31 0.88
CA MET A 443 -7.74 17.70 0.75
C MET A 443 -7.55 17.04 -0.62
N GLN A 444 -8.47 16.19 -1.03
CA GLN A 444 -8.43 15.50 -2.33
C GLN A 444 -8.46 16.49 -3.49
N THR A 445 -9.24 17.56 -3.39
CA THR A 445 -9.29 18.62 -4.40
C THR A 445 -7.97 19.37 -4.50
N VAL A 446 -7.33 19.69 -3.36
CA VAL A 446 -6.01 20.34 -3.35
C VAL A 446 -4.97 19.45 -4.02
N MET A 447 -4.92 18.18 -3.67
CA MET A 447 -3.95 17.24 -4.25
C MET A 447 -4.20 17.03 -5.75
N ASP A 448 -5.46 16.89 -6.16
CA ASP A 448 -5.82 16.74 -7.59
C ASP A 448 -5.42 17.97 -8.41
N THR A 449 -5.65 19.17 -7.89
CA THR A 449 -5.45 20.43 -8.62
C THR A 449 -3.99 20.86 -8.66
N TYR A 450 -3.25 20.69 -7.57
CA TYR A 450 -1.92 21.31 -7.39
C TYR A 450 -0.77 20.30 -7.28
N ALA A 451 -1.05 19.03 -7.03
CA ALA A 451 -0.02 18.00 -6.83
C ALA A 451 -0.11 16.83 -7.82
N GLY A 452 -0.57 17.11 -9.04
CA GLY A 452 -0.54 16.15 -10.13
C GLY A 452 -1.56 15.02 -10.00
N GLY A 453 -2.84 15.35 -9.82
CA GLY A 453 -3.94 14.40 -9.87
C GLY A 453 -4.48 14.18 -11.29
N ILE A 454 -5.63 13.53 -11.39
CA ILE A 454 -6.30 13.26 -12.67
C ILE A 454 -6.65 14.57 -13.40
N GLY A 455 -7.12 15.58 -12.66
CA GLY A 455 -7.53 16.88 -13.21
C GLY A 455 -6.41 17.62 -13.94
N THR A 456 -5.15 17.31 -13.62
CA THR A 456 -3.96 17.88 -14.28
C THR A 456 -3.21 16.87 -15.16
N ASN A 457 -3.84 15.74 -15.49
CA ASN A 457 -3.20 14.64 -16.22
C ASN A 457 -1.91 14.14 -15.54
N TYR A 458 -1.90 14.11 -14.21
CA TYR A 458 -0.80 13.69 -13.32
C TYR A 458 0.44 14.60 -13.35
N ARG A 459 0.35 15.78 -13.98
CA ARG A 459 1.43 16.75 -14.13
C ARG A 459 1.36 17.82 -13.07
N PHE A 460 2.51 18.38 -12.71
CA PHE A 460 2.61 19.45 -11.72
C PHE A 460 3.77 20.39 -12.03
N HIS A 461 3.64 21.62 -11.53
CA HIS A 461 4.71 22.61 -11.42
C HIS A 461 5.13 22.75 -9.95
N GLU A 462 6.40 23.05 -9.69
CA GLU A 462 6.91 23.27 -8.32
C GLU A 462 6.17 24.37 -7.58
N LYS A 463 5.81 25.44 -8.30
CA LYS A 463 5.00 26.53 -7.76
C LYS A 463 3.62 26.05 -7.27
N GLU A 464 3.01 25.10 -7.96
CA GLU A 464 1.73 24.52 -7.56
C GLU A 464 1.89 23.64 -6.32
N LEU A 465 3.01 22.94 -6.20
CA LEU A 465 3.32 22.15 -5.00
C LEU A 465 3.48 23.03 -3.75
N ASP A 466 4.00 24.26 -3.87
CA ASP A 466 4.03 25.23 -2.76
C ASP A 466 2.61 25.60 -2.32
N ILE A 467 1.71 25.86 -3.26
CA ILE A 467 0.29 26.14 -2.98
C ILE A 467 -0.37 24.92 -2.31
N ALA A 468 -0.08 23.71 -2.78
CA ALA A 468 -0.60 22.49 -2.19
C ALA A 468 -0.14 22.34 -0.73
N ASP A 469 1.15 22.51 -0.43
CA ASP A 469 1.68 22.39 0.94
C ASP A 469 1.03 23.39 1.90
N ASP A 470 0.91 24.65 1.50
CA ASP A 470 0.24 25.69 2.30
C ASP A 470 -1.23 25.35 2.59
N LYS A 471 -1.96 24.87 1.58
CA LYS A 471 -3.37 24.48 1.74
C LYS A 471 -3.53 23.23 2.60
N ILE A 472 -2.70 22.20 2.43
CA ILE A 472 -2.74 20.99 3.26
C ILE A 472 -2.35 21.33 4.71
N ALA A 473 -1.37 22.21 4.93
CA ALA A 473 -1.06 22.70 6.28
C ALA A 473 -2.27 23.36 6.93
N ARG A 474 -2.99 24.20 6.19
CA ARG A 474 -4.21 24.85 6.70
C ARG A 474 -5.32 23.84 7.01
N LEU A 475 -5.52 22.82 6.17
CA LEU A 475 -6.49 21.75 6.43
C LEU A 475 -6.11 20.92 7.66
N THR A 476 -4.81 20.74 7.91
CA THR A 476 -4.32 20.08 9.13
C THR A 476 -4.71 20.88 10.39
N GLU A 477 -4.52 22.20 10.38
CA GLU A 477 -4.98 23.06 11.49
C GLU A 477 -6.51 23.00 11.68
N LEU A 478 -7.28 22.98 10.60
CA LEU A 478 -8.73 22.87 10.68
C LEU A 478 -9.18 21.50 11.21
N SER A 479 -8.44 20.44 10.94
CA SER A 479 -8.75 19.10 11.43
C SER A 479 -8.68 18.98 12.96
N ASP A 480 -7.94 19.87 13.64
CA ASP A 480 -7.90 19.94 15.11
C ASP A 480 -9.21 20.43 15.74
N GLN A 481 -10.13 20.97 14.94
CA GLN A 481 -11.43 21.48 15.37
C GLN A 481 -12.59 20.50 15.08
N LEU A 482 -12.29 19.32 14.58
CA LEU A 482 -13.30 18.31 14.29
C LEU A 482 -13.86 17.70 15.58
N HIS A 483 -15.10 17.24 15.53
CA HIS A 483 -15.78 16.55 16.61
C HIS A 483 -16.30 15.19 16.15
N ALA A 484 -16.31 14.23 17.05
CA ALA A 484 -16.84 12.89 16.83
C ALA A 484 -17.89 12.56 17.90
N ASP A 485 -19.07 12.14 17.48
CA ASP A 485 -20.14 11.69 18.38
C ASP A 485 -19.87 10.26 18.92
N ASP A 486 -19.05 9.49 18.19
CA ASP A 486 -18.69 8.11 18.55
C ASP A 486 -17.29 7.72 18.04
N TYR A 487 -16.85 6.50 18.37
CA TYR A 487 -15.54 5.97 17.97
C TYR A 487 -15.43 5.68 16.46
N GLN A 488 -16.53 5.52 15.75
CA GLN A 488 -16.51 5.38 14.30
C GLN A 488 -16.22 6.72 13.62
N GLU A 489 -16.85 7.79 14.06
CA GLU A 489 -16.55 9.14 13.59
C GLU A 489 -15.14 9.57 14.00
N LEU A 490 -14.72 9.22 15.22
CA LEU A 490 -13.36 9.41 15.68
C LEU A 490 -12.34 8.72 14.74
N MET A 491 -12.61 7.51 14.29
CA MET A 491 -11.79 6.84 13.30
C MET A 491 -11.66 7.66 12.01
N TYR A 492 -12.74 8.27 11.52
CA TYR A 492 -12.68 9.10 10.30
C TYR A 492 -11.82 10.37 10.50
N ILE A 493 -11.81 10.95 11.69
CA ILE A 493 -10.93 12.08 12.02
C ILE A 493 -9.46 11.63 11.92
N TYR A 494 -9.10 10.50 12.53
CA TYR A 494 -7.73 9.97 12.45
C TYR A 494 -7.35 9.61 11.02
N GLU A 495 -8.23 8.98 10.24
CA GLU A 495 -8.01 8.67 8.83
C GLU A 495 -7.71 9.92 7.99
N LEU A 496 -8.43 11.01 8.22
CA LEU A 496 -8.17 12.30 7.56
C LEU A 496 -6.80 12.85 7.95
N ARG A 497 -6.48 12.88 9.24
CA ARG A 497 -5.21 13.41 9.77
C ARG A 497 -4.01 12.61 9.27
N GLU A 498 -4.14 11.29 9.16
CA GLU A 498 -3.15 10.40 8.56
C GLU A 498 -2.90 10.75 7.09
N ARG A 499 -3.97 10.89 6.31
CA ARG A 499 -3.89 11.29 4.90
C ARG A 499 -3.27 12.67 4.71
N LEU A 500 -3.62 13.65 5.52
CA LEU A 500 -3.05 15.00 5.47
C LEU A 500 -1.52 14.98 5.68
N LEU A 501 -1.04 14.19 6.64
CA LEU A 501 0.40 14.04 6.88
C LEU A 501 1.11 13.33 5.73
N VAL A 502 0.50 12.28 5.18
CA VAL A 502 1.02 11.57 3.99
C VAL A 502 1.04 12.51 2.78
N CYS A 503 0.00 13.31 2.55
CA CYS A 503 -0.03 14.32 1.48
C CYS A 503 1.14 15.31 1.59
N ARG A 504 1.43 15.83 2.77
CA ARG A 504 2.60 16.71 2.98
C ARG A 504 3.92 16.02 2.63
N SER A 505 4.06 14.76 3.01
CA SER A 505 5.25 13.97 2.67
C SER A 505 5.37 13.73 1.16
N VAL A 506 4.26 13.42 0.48
CA VAL A 506 4.23 13.28 -0.98
C VAL A 506 4.63 14.58 -1.68
N ILE A 507 4.06 15.72 -1.26
CA ILE A 507 4.40 17.04 -1.81
C ILE A 507 5.89 17.33 -1.63
N ALA A 508 6.45 17.08 -0.44
CA ALA A 508 7.87 17.30 -0.17
C ALA A 508 8.78 16.45 -1.07
N HIS A 509 8.42 15.18 -1.33
CA HIS A 509 9.17 14.31 -2.22
C HIS A 509 9.04 14.73 -3.69
N LEU A 510 7.83 15.05 -4.18
CA LEU A 510 7.62 15.57 -5.54
C LEU A 510 8.44 16.84 -5.79
N LYS A 511 8.46 17.74 -4.80
CA LYS A 511 9.21 18.99 -4.86
C LYS A 511 10.73 18.79 -4.83
N ALA A 512 11.19 17.75 -4.14
CA ALA A 512 12.62 17.47 -3.99
C ALA A 512 13.26 16.90 -5.25
N ARG A 513 12.56 16.05 -6.02
CA ARG A 513 13.10 15.42 -7.25
C ARG A 513 13.00 16.36 -8.44
N LYS A 514 14.13 16.84 -8.94
CA LYS A 514 14.22 17.80 -10.04
C LYS A 514 14.46 17.10 -11.39
N GLU A 515 13.63 16.12 -11.70
CA GLU A 515 13.61 15.40 -12.98
C GLU A 515 12.24 14.77 -13.22
N THR A 516 11.97 14.32 -14.44
CA THR A 516 10.86 13.41 -14.77
C THR A 516 11.42 12.06 -15.19
N ARG A 517 11.29 11.07 -14.29
CA ARG A 517 11.76 9.70 -14.54
C ARG A 517 10.59 8.75 -14.83
N TRP A 518 9.54 8.82 -14.06
CA TRP A 518 8.35 8.00 -14.21
C TRP A 518 7.21 8.85 -14.75
N HIS A 519 6.97 8.80 -16.04
CA HIS A 519 5.87 9.52 -16.67
C HIS A 519 4.54 9.16 -16.01
N SER A 520 3.69 10.13 -15.79
CA SER A 520 2.44 10.08 -15.02
C SER A 520 2.60 9.82 -13.50
N PHE A 521 3.61 9.07 -13.05
CA PHE A 521 3.81 8.85 -11.62
C PHE A 521 4.43 10.06 -10.91
N ALA A 522 5.35 10.75 -11.57
CA ALA A 522 5.99 11.97 -11.06
C ALA A 522 6.43 12.88 -12.23
N GLU A 523 5.47 13.41 -13.00
CA GLU A 523 5.75 14.22 -14.18
C GLU A 523 5.86 15.69 -13.80
N ASN A 524 7.12 16.15 -13.63
CA ASN A 524 7.48 17.51 -13.25
C ASN A 524 7.64 18.39 -14.50
N LEU A 525 6.74 19.35 -14.71
CA LEU A 525 6.76 20.23 -15.87
C LEU A 525 7.90 21.25 -15.85
N ASP A 526 8.49 21.54 -14.70
CA ASP A 526 9.67 22.40 -14.57
C ASP A 526 10.96 21.64 -14.88
N HIS A 527 10.93 20.30 -14.77
CA HIS A 527 12.05 19.41 -15.07
C HIS A 527 11.56 18.18 -15.86
N PRO A 528 11.19 18.36 -17.16
CA PRO A 528 10.53 17.33 -17.94
C PRO A 528 11.44 16.17 -18.37
N GLU A 529 12.76 16.36 -18.28
CA GLU A 529 13.74 15.39 -18.74
C GLU A 529 14.23 14.51 -17.57
N LYS A 530 14.63 13.28 -17.88
CA LYS A 530 15.31 12.39 -16.94
C LYS A 530 16.79 12.81 -16.81
N ASP A 531 17.29 12.80 -15.59
CA ASP A 531 18.66 13.19 -15.26
C ASP A 531 19.37 12.11 -14.45
N ASP A 532 19.96 11.12 -15.12
CA ASP A 532 20.69 10.03 -14.47
C ASP A 532 21.97 10.50 -13.74
N GLN A 533 22.54 11.62 -14.15
CA GLN A 533 23.77 12.14 -13.55
C GLN A 533 23.54 12.63 -12.13
N ASN A 534 22.42 13.32 -11.89
CA ASN A 534 22.15 13.96 -10.60
C ASN A 534 21.11 13.22 -9.77
N TRP A 535 20.23 12.40 -10.38
CA TRP A 535 19.04 11.87 -9.73
C TRP A 535 18.94 10.34 -9.63
N ARG A 536 20.01 9.60 -9.93
CA ARG A 536 20.10 8.16 -9.60
C ARG A 536 20.35 7.97 -8.10
N LYS A 537 19.37 8.39 -7.29
CA LYS A 537 19.38 8.32 -5.81
C LYS A 537 17.96 8.28 -5.27
N TYR A 538 17.81 7.85 -4.03
CA TYR A 538 16.53 7.91 -3.35
C TYR A 538 16.27 9.31 -2.81
N VAL A 539 15.00 9.74 -2.90
CA VAL A 539 14.46 10.84 -2.12
C VAL A 539 13.81 10.24 -0.89
N ASN A 540 14.37 10.52 0.27
CA ASN A 540 13.84 10.08 1.55
C ASN A 540 13.38 11.28 2.37
N SER A 541 12.58 11.03 3.39
CA SER A 541 12.19 12.06 4.36
C SER A 541 12.07 11.47 5.76
N ARG A 542 12.24 12.33 6.76
CA ARG A 542 12.00 12.00 8.17
C ARG A 542 11.50 13.23 8.92
N MET A 543 10.75 13.00 9.98
CA MET A 543 10.36 14.07 10.89
C MET A 543 11.47 14.29 11.93
N ARG A 544 11.90 15.55 12.08
CA ARG A 544 12.88 15.95 13.09
C ARG A 544 12.47 17.28 13.69
N ASN A 545 12.37 17.34 15.02
CA ASN A 545 11.94 18.55 15.74
C ASN A 545 10.64 19.17 15.18
N GLY A 546 9.66 18.32 14.84
CA GLY A 546 8.37 18.75 14.28
C GLY A 546 8.41 19.23 12.82
N LYS A 547 9.55 19.07 12.13
CA LYS A 547 9.71 19.46 10.73
C LYS A 547 10.05 18.23 9.87
N LEU A 548 9.44 18.17 8.70
CA LEU A 548 9.75 17.16 7.69
C LEU A 548 11.03 17.56 6.95
N GLU A 549 12.08 16.76 7.09
CA GLU A 549 13.37 16.94 6.42
C GLU A 549 13.50 15.96 5.26
N VAL A 550 13.93 16.45 4.10
CA VAL A 550 14.29 15.61 2.96
C VAL A 550 15.74 15.16 3.08
N VAL A 551 15.98 13.89 2.83
CA VAL A 551 17.31 13.26 2.87
C VAL A 551 17.55 12.51 1.56
N PHE A 552 18.68 12.74 0.91
CA PHE A 552 19.07 11.97 -0.28
C PHE A 552 19.96 10.79 0.12
N ARG A 553 19.72 9.63 -0.51
CA ARG A 553 20.53 8.43 -0.28
C ARG A 553 20.97 7.82 -1.59
N GLU A 554 22.21 7.35 -1.62
CA GLU A 554 22.77 6.63 -2.75
C GLU A 554 22.08 5.28 -2.96
N LEU A 555 22.10 4.79 -4.21
CA LEU A 555 21.51 3.49 -4.55
C LEU A 555 22.22 2.37 -3.77
N VAL A 556 21.43 1.38 -3.35
CA VAL A 556 21.90 0.16 -2.68
C VAL A 556 21.65 -1.02 -3.60
N GLU A 557 22.73 -1.64 -4.06
CA GLU A 557 22.71 -2.76 -4.99
C GLU A 557 22.74 -4.11 -4.27
N GLU A 558 22.51 -5.19 -5.03
CA GLU A 558 22.57 -6.56 -4.52
C GLU A 558 23.94 -6.89 -3.94
N GLY A 559 23.97 -7.61 -2.83
CA GLY A 559 25.18 -7.99 -2.14
C GLY A 559 25.82 -6.90 -1.29
N GLN A 560 25.26 -5.69 -1.26
CA GLN A 560 25.63 -4.67 -0.30
C GLN A 560 24.86 -4.96 1.00
N ASN A 561 25.59 -5.25 2.08
CA ASN A 561 25.01 -5.47 3.40
C ASN A 561 24.66 -4.12 4.05
N TYR A 562 23.64 -3.46 3.52
CA TYR A 562 23.14 -2.23 4.10
C TYR A 562 22.38 -2.53 5.40
N ALA A 563 22.76 -1.87 6.48
CA ALA A 563 22.02 -1.85 7.74
C ALA A 563 21.56 -0.44 8.05
N VAL A 564 20.35 -0.30 8.59
CA VAL A 564 19.83 1.00 9.07
C VAL A 564 20.67 1.49 10.25
N SER A 565 20.82 2.81 10.35
CA SER A 565 21.49 3.45 11.49
C SER A 565 20.45 3.92 12.49
N TYR A 566 20.70 3.66 13.76
CA TYR A 566 19.88 4.15 14.89
C TYR A 566 20.51 5.38 15.57
N THR A 567 21.69 5.81 15.13
CA THR A 567 22.33 7.04 15.60
C THR A 567 21.82 8.23 14.76
N HIS A 568 21.33 9.23 15.43
CA HIS A 568 20.82 10.48 14.83
C HIS A 568 21.85 11.58 14.80
#